data_c8af7616a1aab0a7a10113864f482bdd
#
_entry.id   c8af7616a1aab0a7a10113864f482bdd
#
_cell.length_a   1.000
_cell.length_b   1.000
_cell.length_c   1.000
_cell.angle_alpha   90.00
_cell.angle_beta   90.00
_cell.angle_gamma   90.00
#
_symmetry.space_group_name_H-M   'P 1'
#
loop_
_entity.id
_entity.type
_entity.pdbx_description
1 polymer ?
#
loop_
_entity_poly.entity_id
_entity_poly.type
_entity_poly.pdbx_seq_one_letter_code
_entity_poly.pdbx_strand_id
1 'polypeptide(L)'
;MADADWAAPDAVDPVTQDGAARDGAAGEAAAHAWMQRLAASPYEFGFWQVMRRLEAHFRARPRFGRSTRPAEDEVRLAQEPSVIFAPAALAAWEPPQDGRVARLLVHFLGLFGPDGPLPLHLTEYARDRRRNYRDPTLQRFADIFHHRALSLFWRAWADTRPTISFDRPEDDRFATYMGALIGLGMASLRNRDAMPDLTKLHFAGHFANQTRHAEGLGSILSAFFTMPVHVECFVGAWLALPEADRTRLGETPQTGAIGRTALVGGRVWSRQHKFRIVFGPLTLAEYRRLLPGGQSFRRLIPIVRNYAGDTLVWDVNLILKRAAVPPTVLGRQGNMGWTTWLGSRPGRTDAANLFLDASADSFARAIDATLPQTEATA
;
A
#
# COMPACT_ATOMS: atom_id res chain seq x y z
N MET A 1 1.24 5.62 22.71
CA MET A 1 0.00 6.28 22.27
C MET A 1 0.38 7.24 21.18
N ALA A 2 0.25 6.84 19.96
CA ALA A 2 0.31 7.70 18.80
C ALA A 2 -0.88 7.25 17.97
N ASP A 3 -1.95 8.05 18.01
CA ASP A 3 -3.08 7.94 17.11
C ASP A 3 -2.53 8.08 15.70
N ALA A 4 -2.38 6.96 15.02
CA ALA A 4 -2.17 6.94 13.60
C ALA A 4 -3.48 7.35 12.96
N ASP A 5 -3.53 8.61 12.60
CA ASP A 5 -4.58 9.21 11.77
C ASP A 5 -4.46 8.65 10.34
N TRP A 6 -4.80 7.37 10.19
CA TRP A 6 -5.06 6.82 8.87
C TRP A 6 -6.56 6.64 8.66
N ALA A 7 -7.19 7.80 8.53
CA ALA A 7 -8.49 7.87 7.92
C ALA A 7 -8.44 7.08 6.60
N ALA A 8 -9.33 6.12 6.47
CA ALA A 8 -9.46 5.31 5.28
C ALA A 8 -9.43 6.22 4.05
N PRO A 9 -8.65 5.92 3.00
CA PRO A 9 -8.50 6.77 1.83
C PRO A 9 -9.72 6.74 0.90
N ASP A 10 -10.89 6.93 1.48
CA ASP A 10 -12.14 7.06 0.74
C ASP A 10 -12.36 8.49 0.22
N ALA A 11 -11.46 9.40 0.53
CA ALA A 11 -11.44 10.78 0.05
C ALA A 11 -10.17 11.06 -0.78
N VAL A 12 -9.75 10.12 -1.62
CA VAL A 12 -8.89 10.49 -2.72
C VAL A 12 -9.79 10.98 -3.83
N ASP A 13 -10.05 12.29 -3.84
CA ASP A 13 -10.46 12.97 -5.06
C ASP A 13 -9.51 12.54 -6.19
N PRO A 14 -10.00 12.34 -7.41
CA PRO A 14 -9.13 12.08 -8.53
C PRO A 14 -8.10 13.19 -8.54
N VAL A 15 -6.82 12.83 -8.30
CA VAL A 15 -5.70 13.76 -8.37
C VAL A 15 -5.74 14.32 -9.79
N THR A 16 -6.30 15.51 -9.93
CA THR A 16 -6.23 16.26 -11.17
C THR A 16 -4.75 16.50 -11.41
N GLN A 17 -4.29 16.40 -12.67
CA GLN A 17 -2.88 16.61 -13.04
C GLN A 17 -2.32 17.93 -12.48
N ASP A 18 -3.18 18.93 -12.26
CA ASP A 18 -2.84 20.20 -11.62
C ASP A 18 -2.49 20.08 -10.13
N GLY A 19 -3.09 19.13 -9.40
CA GLY A 19 -2.75 18.86 -8.00
C GLY A 19 -1.36 18.24 -7.86
N ALA A 20 -1.05 17.25 -8.69
CA ALA A 20 0.27 16.60 -8.69
C ALA A 20 1.42 17.57 -9.05
N ALA A 21 1.18 18.51 -9.97
CA ALA A 21 2.15 19.55 -10.32
C ALA A 21 2.37 20.57 -9.18
N ARG A 22 1.32 20.95 -8.46
CA ARG A 22 1.42 21.85 -7.29
C ARG A 22 2.10 21.18 -6.11
N ASP A 23 1.79 19.91 -5.85
CA ASP A 23 2.46 19.12 -4.81
C ASP A 23 3.95 18.90 -5.15
N GLY A 24 4.28 18.72 -6.42
CA GLY A 24 5.66 18.65 -6.91
C GLY A 24 6.44 19.92 -6.65
N ALA A 25 5.91 21.08 -7.04
CA ALA A 25 6.57 22.38 -6.85
C ALA A 25 6.72 22.76 -5.37
N ALA A 26 5.72 22.50 -4.55
CA ALA A 26 5.80 22.69 -3.10
C ALA A 26 6.83 21.76 -2.46
N GLY A 27 6.92 20.52 -2.92
CA GLY A 27 7.92 19.55 -2.49
C GLY A 27 9.34 19.94 -2.86
N GLU A 28 9.57 20.48 -4.07
CA GLU A 28 10.87 20.98 -4.51
C GLU A 28 11.31 22.22 -3.72
N ALA A 29 10.39 23.17 -3.47
CA ALA A 29 10.67 24.35 -2.65
C ALA A 29 11.02 23.96 -1.21
N ALA A 30 10.30 23.03 -0.62
CA ALA A 30 10.59 22.50 0.72
C ALA A 30 11.95 21.78 0.78
N ALA A 31 12.30 21.01 -0.26
CA ALA A 31 13.60 20.34 -0.37
C ALA A 31 14.74 21.37 -0.49
N HIS A 32 14.55 22.41 -1.30
CA HIS A 32 15.54 23.48 -1.45
C HIS A 32 15.76 24.23 -0.14
N ALA A 33 14.69 24.63 0.55
CA ALA A 33 14.76 25.27 1.87
C ALA A 33 15.47 24.39 2.91
N TRP A 34 15.23 23.08 2.88
CA TRP A 34 15.91 22.14 3.75
C TRP A 34 17.42 22.03 3.43
N MET A 35 17.81 21.98 2.15
CA MET A 35 19.23 21.98 1.73
C MET A 35 19.94 23.28 2.13
N GLN A 36 19.27 24.42 2.09
CA GLN A 36 19.82 25.68 2.59
C GLN A 36 20.07 25.63 4.11
N ARG A 37 19.13 25.06 4.88
CA ARG A 37 19.34 24.85 6.31
C ARG A 37 20.48 23.89 6.59
N LEU A 38 20.60 22.81 5.81
CA LEU A 38 21.70 21.87 5.90
C LEU A 38 23.06 22.55 5.63
N ALA A 39 23.11 23.49 4.68
CA ALA A 39 24.31 24.26 4.39
C ALA A 39 24.68 25.25 5.53
N ALA A 40 23.66 25.83 6.15
CA ALA A 40 23.88 26.80 7.24
C ALA A 40 24.28 26.14 8.57
N SER A 41 23.65 25.00 8.91
CA SER A 41 23.82 24.33 10.21
C SER A 41 23.94 22.81 10.04
N PRO A 42 24.99 22.27 9.40
CA PRO A 42 25.11 20.84 9.14
C PRO A 42 25.17 19.99 10.42
N TYR A 43 25.69 20.55 11.52
CA TYR A 43 25.84 19.88 12.81
C TYR A 43 24.50 19.56 13.52
N GLU A 44 23.40 20.20 13.10
CA GLU A 44 22.05 19.90 13.63
C GLU A 44 21.44 18.62 13.04
N PHE A 45 22.04 18.10 11.97
CA PHE A 45 21.51 16.97 11.23
C PHE A 45 22.31 15.70 11.44
N GLY A 46 21.60 14.57 11.62
CA GLY A 46 22.23 13.26 11.64
C GLY A 46 22.49 12.72 10.22
N PHE A 47 23.62 12.02 10.03
CA PHE A 47 24.01 11.42 8.75
C PHE A 47 22.89 10.59 8.10
N TRP A 48 22.28 9.70 8.88
CA TRP A 48 21.22 8.79 8.41
C TRP A 48 20.00 9.55 7.90
N GLN A 49 19.61 10.60 8.60
CA GLN A 49 18.47 11.44 8.22
C GLN A 49 18.74 12.19 6.91
N VAL A 50 19.95 12.76 6.78
CA VAL A 50 20.34 13.48 5.56
C VAL A 50 20.39 12.54 4.37
N MET A 51 21.02 11.38 4.50
CA MET A 51 21.13 10.42 3.43
C MET A 51 19.76 9.90 2.97
N ARG A 52 18.85 9.62 3.90
CA ARG A 52 17.47 9.23 3.59
C ARG A 52 16.74 10.30 2.78
N ARG A 53 16.82 11.56 3.21
CA ARG A 53 16.18 12.68 2.51
C ARG A 53 16.76 12.93 1.13
N LEU A 54 18.08 12.86 1.00
CA LEU A 54 18.76 13.00 -0.30
C LEU A 54 18.35 11.85 -1.23
N GLU A 55 18.36 10.61 -0.75
CA GLU A 55 17.93 9.46 -1.54
C GLU A 55 16.46 9.54 -1.97
N ALA A 56 15.58 10.03 -1.10
CA ALA A 56 14.18 10.26 -1.42
C ALA A 56 13.96 11.43 -2.41
N HIS A 57 14.80 12.47 -2.34
CA HIS A 57 14.72 13.61 -3.26
C HIS A 57 15.18 13.24 -4.67
N PHE A 58 16.32 12.58 -4.81
CA PHE A 58 16.89 12.18 -6.11
C PHE A 58 16.35 10.84 -6.62
N ARG A 59 15.02 10.67 -6.67
CA ARG A 59 14.37 9.42 -7.07
C ARG A 59 14.72 8.94 -8.47
N ALA A 60 14.98 9.87 -9.39
CA ALA A 60 15.34 9.55 -10.77
C ALA A 60 16.74 8.91 -10.91
N ARG A 61 17.55 8.96 -9.86
CA ARG A 61 18.91 8.41 -9.84
C ARG A 61 18.99 7.07 -9.10
N PRO A 62 19.99 6.24 -9.37
CA PRO A 62 20.22 5.03 -8.60
C PRO A 62 20.34 5.32 -7.10
N ARG A 63 19.99 4.37 -6.26
CA ARG A 63 20.19 4.47 -4.82
C ARG A 63 21.68 4.58 -4.50
N PHE A 64 22.05 5.35 -3.47
CA PHE A 64 23.46 5.42 -3.03
C PHE A 64 24.06 4.03 -2.81
N GLY A 65 25.26 3.82 -3.34
CA GLY A 65 25.96 2.55 -3.31
C GLY A 65 25.55 1.54 -4.38
N ARG A 66 24.55 1.85 -5.21
CA ARG A 66 24.16 1.02 -6.38
C ARG A 66 24.58 1.61 -7.72
N SER A 67 25.06 2.85 -7.74
CA SER A 67 25.59 3.49 -8.93
C SER A 67 26.82 2.72 -9.47
N THR A 68 26.87 2.58 -10.78
CA THR A 68 28.01 1.95 -11.48
C THR A 68 28.97 2.99 -12.02
N ARG A 69 28.49 4.19 -12.30
CA ARG A 69 29.27 5.29 -12.86
C ARG A 69 29.23 6.51 -11.93
N PRO A 70 30.34 7.23 -11.78
CA PRO A 70 30.35 8.44 -10.97
C PRO A 70 29.33 9.50 -11.39
N ALA A 71 28.98 9.61 -12.67
CA ALA A 71 28.01 10.57 -13.17
C ALA A 71 26.55 10.28 -12.73
N GLU A 72 26.28 9.10 -12.20
CA GLU A 72 24.96 8.70 -11.71
C GLU A 72 24.66 9.25 -10.31
N ASP A 73 25.69 9.67 -9.56
CA ASP A 73 25.55 10.20 -8.20
C ASP A 73 25.43 11.72 -8.21
N GLU A 74 24.29 12.23 -7.72
CA GLU A 74 24.04 13.67 -7.60
C GLU A 74 24.77 14.31 -6.40
N VAL A 75 25.23 13.50 -5.45
CA VAL A 75 25.95 13.98 -4.26
C VAL A 75 27.21 13.16 -4.06
N ARG A 76 28.35 13.84 -3.83
CA ARG A 76 29.59 13.22 -3.45
C ARG A 76 29.73 13.19 -1.93
N LEU A 77 29.95 11.99 -1.40
CA LEU A 77 30.28 11.83 0.01
C LEU A 77 31.81 11.98 0.18
N ALA A 78 32.21 12.75 1.16
CA ALA A 78 33.60 13.13 1.39
C ALA A 78 33.90 13.15 2.89
N GLN A 79 35.18 13.14 3.26
CA GLN A 79 35.61 13.34 4.65
C GLN A 79 36.29 14.69 4.84
N GLU A 80 35.98 15.37 5.93
CA GLU A 80 36.71 16.55 6.37
C GLU A 80 38.01 16.14 7.08
N PRO A 81 39.21 16.52 6.57
CA PRO A 81 40.46 16.24 7.28
C PRO A 81 40.51 17.12 8.55
N SER A 82 40.33 16.50 9.70
CA SER A 82 40.33 17.18 10.99
C SER A 82 41.02 16.34 12.04
N VAL A 83 41.74 16.99 12.94
CA VAL A 83 42.40 16.36 14.09
C VAL A 83 41.69 16.64 15.41
N ILE A 84 40.55 17.35 15.35
CA ILE A 84 39.73 17.65 16.54
C ILE A 84 38.71 16.52 16.77
N PHE A 85 38.27 16.38 18.01
CA PHE A 85 37.10 15.58 18.33
C PHE A 85 35.84 16.28 17.76
N ALA A 86 35.26 15.68 16.75
CA ALA A 86 34.14 16.28 16.05
C ALA A 86 32.88 16.30 16.91
N PRO A 87 32.21 17.46 17.04
CA PRO A 87 30.98 17.59 17.85
C PRO A 87 29.76 16.97 17.17
N ALA A 88 29.85 16.72 15.86
CA ALA A 88 28.76 16.17 15.05
C ALA A 88 29.29 15.26 13.95
N ALA A 89 28.43 14.39 13.44
CA ALA A 89 28.78 13.47 12.36
C ALA A 89 29.01 14.19 11.02
N LEU A 90 28.28 15.29 10.76
CA LEU A 90 28.39 16.07 9.52
C LEU A 90 29.28 17.29 9.73
N ALA A 91 30.18 17.49 8.79
CA ALA A 91 31.10 18.63 8.77
C ALA A 91 30.52 19.80 7.96
N ALA A 92 30.13 19.56 6.72
CA ALA A 92 29.64 20.58 5.82
C ALA A 92 28.78 19.99 4.71
N TRP A 93 27.90 20.81 4.17
CA TRP A 93 27.24 20.62 2.90
C TRP A 93 27.73 21.66 1.91
N GLU A 94 28.37 21.22 0.83
CA GLU A 94 28.79 22.08 -0.26
C GLU A 94 27.75 21.95 -1.38
N PRO A 95 26.97 23.01 -1.68
CA PRO A 95 25.98 22.97 -2.75
C PRO A 95 26.65 22.81 -4.12
N PRO A 96 25.91 22.41 -5.15
CA PRO A 96 26.45 22.31 -6.50
C PRO A 96 26.90 23.69 -6.99
N GLN A 97 28.11 23.79 -7.50
CA GLN A 97 28.70 25.03 -8.01
C GLN A 97 29.57 24.73 -9.23
N ASP A 98 29.58 25.63 -10.23
CA ASP A 98 30.46 25.58 -11.40
C ASP A 98 30.47 24.22 -12.14
N GLY A 99 29.29 23.59 -12.32
CA GLY A 99 29.14 22.30 -12.96
C GLY A 99 29.62 21.10 -12.12
N ARG A 100 29.97 21.33 -10.86
CA ARG A 100 30.31 20.29 -9.89
C ARG A 100 29.08 19.86 -9.12
N VAL A 101 28.94 18.55 -8.86
CA VAL A 101 27.89 18.01 -8.02
C VAL A 101 28.05 18.40 -6.57
N ALA A 102 26.92 18.43 -5.82
CA ALA A 102 26.92 18.71 -4.40
C ALA A 102 27.82 17.75 -3.60
N ARG A 103 28.28 18.18 -2.43
CA ARG A 103 29.14 17.36 -1.57
C ARG A 103 28.65 17.38 -0.12
N LEU A 104 28.64 16.20 0.49
CA LEU A 104 28.40 16.03 1.90
C LEU A 104 29.69 15.58 2.59
N LEU A 105 30.25 16.44 3.45
CA LEU A 105 31.46 16.13 4.21
C LEU A 105 31.05 15.57 5.59
N VAL A 106 31.70 14.47 5.97
CA VAL A 106 31.51 13.79 7.25
C VAL A 106 32.79 13.81 8.08
N HIS A 107 32.67 13.60 9.40
CA HIS A 107 33.81 13.47 10.31
C HIS A 107 34.09 12.02 10.70
N PHE A 108 33.09 11.17 10.77
CA PHE A 108 33.12 9.90 11.51
C PHE A 108 33.70 8.70 10.75
N LEU A 109 33.81 8.76 9.42
CA LEU A 109 34.28 7.63 8.60
C LEU A 109 35.16 8.12 7.46
N GLY A 110 36.38 7.55 7.36
CA GLY A 110 37.30 7.77 6.28
C GLY A 110 38.75 7.53 6.68
N LEU A 111 39.67 7.99 5.87
CA LEU A 111 41.11 7.75 6.02
C LEU A 111 41.80 8.74 6.98
N PHE A 112 41.21 9.94 7.16
CA PHE A 112 41.76 11.03 7.95
C PHE A 112 41.19 11.06 9.37
N GLY A 113 41.89 11.74 10.25
CA GLY A 113 41.41 12.01 11.62
C GLY A 113 42.05 11.13 12.69
N PRO A 114 41.70 11.39 13.97
CA PRO A 114 42.26 10.64 15.10
C PRO A 114 41.93 9.14 15.04
N ASP A 115 40.75 8.81 14.54
CA ASP A 115 40.26 7.44 14.41
C ASP A 115 40.51 6.84 13.01
N GLY A 116 41.19 7.61 12.13
CA GLY A 116 41.50 7.18 10.77
C GLY A 116 42.73 6.25 10.71
N PRO A 117 42.80 5.38 9.69
CA PRO A 117 43.93 4.44 9.52
C PRO A 117 45.23 5.13 9.06
N LEU A 118 45.17 6.36 8.55
CA LEU A 118 46.35 7.09 8.13
C LEU A 118 47.06 7.75 9.32
N PRO A 119 48.42 7.82 9.32
CA PRO A 119 49.14 8.56 10.32
C PRO A 119 48.71 10.01 10.42
N LEU A 120 48.67 10.55 11.65
CA LEU A 120 48.10 11.90 11.94
C LEU A 120 48.79 13.02 11.12
N HIS A 121 50.07 12.91 10.84
CA HIS A 121 50.79 13.94 10.05
C HIS A 121 50.25 14.04 8.61
N LEU A 122 49.69 12.98 8.03
CA LEU A 122 49.03 13.04 6.72
C LEU A 122 47.68 13.77 6.80
N THR A 123 46.98 13.62 7.90
CA THR A 123 45.74 14.41 8.18
C THR A 123 46.07 15.88 8.35
N GLU A 124 47.10 16.19 9.11
CA GLU A 124 47.61 17.55 9.29
C GLU A 124 48.04 18.17 7.97
N TYR A 125 48.82 17.43 7.16
CA TYR A 125 49.24 17.86 5.84
C TYR A 125 48.04 18.14 4.93
N ALA A 126 47.02 17.23 4.86
CA ALA A 126 45.83 17.45 4.03
C ALA A 126 45.06 18.67 4.48
N ARG A 127 44.90 18.87 5.80
CA ARG A 127 44.26 20.04 6.38
C ARG A 127 45.01 21.34 6.09
N ASP A 128 46.35 21.34 6.24
CA ASP A 128 47.20 22.50 5.96
C ASP A 128 47.11 22.89 4.48
N ARG A 129 47.27 21.92 3.58
CA ARG A 129 47.15 22.17 2.13
C ARG A 129 45.81 22.79 1.75
N ARG A 130 44.70 22.25 2.29
CA ARG A 130 43.36 22.79 2.03
C ARG A 130 43.21 24.23 2.59
N ARG A 131 43.62 24.44 3.84
CA ARG A 131 43.35 25.68 4.57
C ARG A 131 44.26 26.84 4.17
N ASN A 132 45.55 26.59 4.08
CA ASN A 132 46.53 27.60 3.88
C ASN A 132 46.92 27.78 2.41
N TYR A 133 46.95 26.69 1.63
CA TYR A 133 47.32 26.71 0.21
C TYR A 133 46.14 26.59 -0.76
N ARG A 134 44.90 26.45 -0.23
CA ARG A 134 43.69 26.22 -1.04
C ARG A 134 43.81 25.04 -2.02
N ASP A 135 44.64 24.05 -1.70
CA ASP A 135 44.91 22.88 -2.50
C ASP A 135 44.26 21.65 -1.87
N PRO A 136 43.08 21.22 -2.34
CA PRO A 136 42.40 20.05 -1.82
C PRO A 136 42.81 18.73 -2.53
N THR A 137 43.90 18.70 -3.30
CA THR A 137 44.22 17.57 -4.19
C THR A 137 44.30 16.24 -3.45
N LEU A 138 45.03 16.15 -2.34
CA LEU A 138 45.16 14.95 -1.54
C LEU A 138 43.80 14.52 -0.95
N GLN A 139 43.05 15.46 -0.42
CA GLN A 139 41.69 15.17 0.08
C GLN A 139 40.79 14.67 -1.03
N ARG A 140 40.78 15.31 -2.20
CA ARG A 140 39.97 14.91 -3.35
C ARG A 140 40.30 13.52 -3.88
N PHE A 141 41.56 13.17 -3.86
CA PHE A 141 42.03 11.80 -4.21
C PHE A 141 41.48 10.78 -3.19
N ALA A 142 41.61 11.05 -1.89
CA ALA A 142 41.08 10.19 -0.85
C ALA A 142 39.52 10.10 -0.90
N ASP A 143 38.85 11.18 -1.29
CA ASP A 143 37.39 11.23 -1.40
C ASP A 143 36.82 10.25 -2.46
N ILE A 144 37.62 9.80 -3.40
CA ILE A 144 37.22 8.73 -4.35
C ILE A 144 36.87 7.44 -3.57
N PHE A 145 37.70 7.12 -2.59
CA PHE A 145 37.50 5.96 -1.72
C PHE A 145 36.45 6.22 -0.65
N HIS A 146 36.47 7.40 -0.04
CA HIS A 146 35.48 7.82 0.97
C HIS A 146 34.06 7.74 0.41
N HIS A 147 33.82 8.26 -0.79
CA HIS A 147 32.52 8.22 -1.43
C HIS A 147 31.99 6.81 -1.54
N ARG A 148 32.82 5.86 -2.00
CA ARG A 148 32.40 4.48 -2.13
C ARG A 148 32.15 3.81 -0.78
N ALA A 149 33.06 4.00 0.17
CA ALA A 149 32.95 3.44 1.52
C ALA A 149 31.68 3.94 2.24
N LEU A 150 31.46 5.25 2.24
CA LEU A 150 30.28 5.89 2.85
C LEU A 150 28.98 5.47 2.17
N SER A 151 28.98 5.36 0.85
CA SER A 151 27.81 4.91 0.10
C SER A 151 27.46 3.47 0.41
N LEU A 152 28.45 2.58 0.56
CA LEU A 152 28.22 1.20 0.95
C LEU A 152 27.79 1.08 2.42
N PHE A 153 28.38 1.89 3.29
CA PHE A 153 28.00 1.96 4.71
C PHE A 153 26.54 2.39 4.85
N TRP A 154 26.12 3.44 4.13
CA TRP A 154 24.72 3.82 4.03
C TRP A 154 23.87 2.66 3.52
N ARG A 155 24.27 2.00 2.44
CA ARG A 155 23.50 0.92 1.81
C ARG A 155 23.29 -0.26 2.75
N ALA A 156 24.36 -0.68 3.46
CA ALA A 156 24.28 -1.77 4.43
C ALA A 156 23.23 -1.51 5.52
N TRP A 157 23.14 -0.27 6.01
CA TRP A 157 22.15 0.13 6.98
C TRP A 157 20.73 0.29 6.36
N ALA A 158 20.64 0.93 5.21
CA ALA A 158 19.38 1.23 4.55
C ALA A 158 18.63 -0.02 4.07
N ASP A 159 19.34 -1.03 3.56
CA ASP A 159 18.75 -2.27 3.06
C ASP A 159 18.08 -3.10 4.18
N THR A 160 18.41 -2.85 5.45
CA THR A 160 17.77 -3.50 6.61
C THR A 160 16.53 -2.75 7.10
N ARG A 161 16.18 -1.59 6.52
CA ARG A 161 15.09 -0.72 6.98
C ARG A 161 13.94 -0.67 5.99
N PRO A 162 12.80 -1.31 6.30
CA PRO A 162 11.61 -1.30 5.43
C PRO A 162 11.12 0.12 5.10
N THR A 163 11.22 1.04 6.07
CA THR A 163 10.78 2.43 5.89
C THR A 163 11.56 3.18 4.81
N ILE A 164 12.85 2.87 4.63
CA ILE A 164 13.67 3.47 3.56
C ILE A 164 13.37 2.84 2.20
N SER A 165 13.09 1.54 2.18
CA SER A 165 12.61 0.88 0.97
C SER A 165 11.30 1.50 0.49
N PHE A 166 10.38 1.78 1.41
CA PHE A 166 9.07 2.38 1.14
C PHE A 166 9.14 3.82 0.60
N ASP A 167 10.19 4.58 0.91
CA ASP A 167 10.38 5.94 0.36
C ASP A 167 10.48 5.96 -1.19
N ARG A 168 10.78 4.80 -1.82
CA ARG A 168 10.82 4.59 -3.27
C ARG A 168 10.02 3.35 -3.65
N PRO A 169 8.69 3.46 -3.82
CA PRO A 169 7.81 2.32 -4.08
C PRO A 169 8.16 1.52 -5.34
N GLU A 170 8.76 2.17 -6.34
CA GLU A 170 9.17 1.54 -7.61
C GLU A 170 10.31 0.52 -7.43
N ASP A 171 11.18 0.74 -6.43
CA ASP A 171 12.33 -0.13 -6.08
C ASP A 171 12.23 -0.57 -4.62
N ASP A 172 11.03 -0.94 -4.16
CA ASP A 172 10.81 -1.45 -2.82
C ASP A 172 11.04 -2.97 -2.79
N ARG A 173 12.24 -3.36 -2.33
CA ARG A 173 12.61 -4.77 -2.19
C ARG A 173 11.85 -5.44 -1.05
N PHE A 174 11.58 -4.73 0.04
CA PHE A 174 10.84 -5.29 1.15
C PHE A 174 9.40 -5.64 0.74
N ALA A 175 8.71 -4.72 0.06
CA ALA A 175 7.39 -4.98 -0.50
C ALA A 175 7.41 -6.15 -1.50
N THR A 176 8.50 -6.28 -2.29
CA THR A 176 8.68 -7.40 -3.22
C THR A 176 8.80 -8.74 -2.48
N TYR A 177 9.59 -8.81 -1.41
CA TYR A 177 9.75 -10.03 -0.62
C TYR A 177 8.46 -10.40 0.11
N MET A 178 7.80 -9.44 0.76
CA MET A 178 6.51 -9.67 1.40
C MET A 178 5.45 -10.09 0.38
N GLY A 179 5.44 -9.44 -0.80
CA GLY A 179 4.56 -9.81 -1.90
C GLY A 179 4.79 -11.23 -2.42
N ALA A 180 6.04 -11.68 -2.46
CA ALA A 180 6.37 -13.05 -2.89
C ALA A 180 5.74 -14.12 -1.97
N LEU A 181 5.64 -13.84 -0.65
CA LEU A 181 4.99 -14.76 0.30
C LEU A 181 3.49 -14.95 0.03
N ILE A 182 2.85 -13.99 -0.59
CA ILE A 182 1.41 -13.99 -0.91
C ILE A 182 1.11 -14.12 -2.41
N GLY A 183 2.13 -14.47 -3.21
CA GLY A 183 1.97 -14.66 -4.65
C GLY A 183 2.05 -13.39 -5.50
N LEU A 184 2.41 -12.24 -4.93
CA LEU A 184 2.56 -10.95 -5.63
C LEU A 184 4.03 -10.58 -5.94
N GLY A 185 4.93 -11.57 -5.98
CA GLY A 185 6.36 -11.33 -6.20
C GLY A 185 6.69 -10.80 -7.60
N MET A 186 5.93 -11.18 -8.63
CA MET A 186 6.13 -10.73 -10.00
C MET A 186 5.41 -9.40 -10.26
N ALA A 187 6.06 -8.50 -10.99
CA ALA A 187 5.49 -7.20 -11.36
C ALA A 187 4.17 -7.31 -12.14
N SER A 188 4.03 -8.35 -12.99
CA SER A 188 2.82 -8.64 -13.76
C SER A 188 1.58 -8.99 -12.93
N LEU A 189 1.76 -9.32 -11.65
CA LEU A 189 0.65 -9.67 -10.74
C LEU A 189 0.22 -8.51 -9.85
N ARG A 190 0.92 -7.37 -9.93
CA ARG A 190 0.62 -6.18 -9.14
C ARG A 190 -0.44 -5.30 -9.80
N ASN A 191 -1.20 -4.58 -8.99
CA ASN A 191 -2.23 -3.61 -9.42
C ASN A 191 -3.28 -4.19 -10.40
N ARG A 192 -3.69 -5.45 -10.21
CA ARG A 192 -4.62 -6.15 -11.11
C ARG A 192 -6.09 -6.03 -10.71
N ASP A 193 -6.36 -5.58 -9.51
CA ASP A 193 -7.71 -5.48 -8.97
C ASP A 193 -7.91 -4.17 -8.19
N ALA A 194 -9.15 -3.87 -7.77
CA ALA A 194 -9.48 -2.67 -7.03
C ALA A 194 -9.00 -2.69 -5.56
N MET A 195 -8.47 -3.80 -5.06
CA MET A 195 -7.82 -3.87 -3.76
C MET A 195 -6.37 -3.37 -3.89
N PRO A 196 -5.98 -2.29 -3.20
CA PRO A 196 -4.61 -1.79 -3.27
C PRO A 196 -3.60 -2.85 -2.81
N ASP A 197 -2.49 -3.00 -3.53
CA ASP A 197 -1.47 -4.00 -3.18
C ASP A 197 -0.86 -3.76 -1.80
N LEU A 198 -0.70 -2.50 -1.37
CA LEU A 198 -0.28 -2.18 0.01
C LEU A 198 -1.21 -2.78 1.06
N THR A 199 -2.52 -2.82 0.79
CA THR A 199 -3.48 -3.48 1.68
C THR A 199 -3.26 -4.99 1.72
N LYS A 200 -2.97 -5.62 0.56
CA LYS A 200 -2.62 -7.04 0.52
C LYS A 200 -1.37 -7.33 1.32
N LEU A 201 -0.35 -6.46 1.23
CA LEU A 201 0.89 -6.58 2.02
C LEU A 201 0.65 -6.37 3.51
N HIS A 202 -0.24 -5.45 3.89
CA HIS A 202 -0.61 -5.23 5.29
C HIS A 202 -1.23 -6.49 5.92
N PHE A 203 -2.08 -7.18 5.17
CA PHE A 203 -2.71 -8.42 5.58
C PHE A 203 -1.94 -9.68 5.11
N ALA A 204 -0.65 -9.55 4.79
CA ALA A 204 0.15 -10.65 4.25
C ALA A 204 0.09 -11.92 5.13
N GLY A 205 0.06 -11.77 6.45
CA GLY A 205 -0.08 -12.91 7.37
C GLY A 205 -1.36 -13.72 7.16
N HIS A 206 -2.49 -13.04 6.90
CA HIS A 206 -3.74 -13.72 6.59
C HIS A 206 -3.74 -14.35 5.18
N PHE A 207 -3.12 -13.67 4.19
CA PHE A 207 -3.04 -14.18 2.83
C PHE A 207 -2.00 -15.30 2.65
N ALA A 208 -0.94 -15.32 3.44
CA ALA A 208 0.08 -16.37 3.41
C ALA A 208 -0.40 -17.68 4.05
N ASN A 209 -1.34 -17.60 4.99
CA ASN A 209 -1.90 -18.78 5.63
C ASN A 209 -2.73 -19.61 4.62
N GLN A 210 -2.48 -20.92 4.52
CA GLN A 210 -3.24 -21.80 3.64
C GLN A 210 -4.67 -22.04 4.15
N THR A 211 -4.87 -22.02 5.46
CA THR A 211 -6.20 -22.17 6.06
C THR A 211 -6.99 -20.88 5.94
N ARG A 212 -8.04 -20.90 5.13
CA ARG A 212 -8.95 -19.77 4.94
C ARG A 212 -10.15 -19.94 5.86
N HIS A 213 -10.19 -19.19 6.97
CA HIS A 213 -11.26 -19.28 7.97
C HIS A 213 -12.08 -17.98 8.02
N ALA A 214 -13.33 -18.10 8.48
CA ALA A 214 -14.28 -16.98 8.52
C ALA A 214 -13.81 -15.80 9.37
N GLU A 215 -13.15 -16.09 10.49
CA GLU A 215 -12.59 -15.06 11.39
C GLU A 215 -11.51 -14.21 10.71
N GLY A 216 -10.61 -14.84 9.93
CA GLY A 216 -9.59 -14.14 9.17
C GLY A 216 -10.18 -13.19 8.13
N LEU A 217 -11.23 -13.64 7.40
CA LEU A 217 -11.96 -12.77 6.49
C LEU A 217 -12.63 -11.61 7.23
N GLY A 218 -13.29 -11.89 8.35
CA GLY A 218 -13.92 -10.88 9.20
C GLY A 218 -12.92 -9.83 9.71
N SER A 219 -11.73 -10.28 10.15
CA SER A 219 -10.65 -9.40 10.59
C SER A 219 -10.16 -8.47 9.47
N ILE A 220 -9.91 -9.02 8.27
CA ILE A 220 -9.47 -8.23 7.10
C ILE A 220 -10.52 -7.17 6.77
N LEU A 221 -11.80 -7.57 6.66
CA LEU A 221 -12.89 -6.67 6.28
C LEU A 221 -13.14 -5.60 7.34
N SER A 222 -13.16 -6.01 8.62
CA SER A 222 -13.37 -5.07 9.74
C SER A 222 -12.26 -4.03 9.83
N ALA A 223 -11.00 -4.44 9.67
CA ALA A 223 -9.86 -3.53 9.68
C ALA A 223 -9.82 -2.62 8.44
N PHE A 224 -10.12 -3.18 7.25
CA PHE A 224 -10.08 -2.42 6.00
C PHE A 224 -11.19 -1.36 5.91
N PHE A 225 -12.43 -1.72 6.25
CA PHE A 225 -13.58 -0.80 6.18
C PHE A 225 -13.78 0.01 7.46
N THR A 226 -13.05 -0.31 8.55
CA THR A 226 -13.23 0.29 9.88
C THR A 226 -14.68 0.18 10.38
N MET A 227 -15.33 -0.93 10.08
CA MET A 227 -16.75 -1.21 10.39
C MET A 227 -16.86 -2.56 11.09
N PRO A 228 -17.86 -2.76 11.96
CA PRO A 228 -18.13 -4.09 12.52
C PRO A 228 -18.56 -5.06 11.41
N VAL A 229 -17.84 -6.17 11.28
CA VAL A 229 -18.10 -7.21 10.28
C VAL A 229 -18.12 -8.56 10.95
N HIS A 230 -19.09 -9.37 10.57
CA HIS A 230 -19.21 -10.77 10.97
C HIS A 230 -19.46 -11.66 9.76
N VAL A 231 -18.85 -12.85 9.76
CA VAL A 231 -19.06 -13.84 8.68
C VAL A 231 -19.89 -14.99 9.21
N GLU A 232 -21.09 -15.15 8.65
CA GLU A 232 -22.01 -16.24 8.94
C GLU A 232 -21.73 -17.40 7.96
N CYS A 233 -21.32 -18.55 8.50
CA CYS A 233 -21.06 -19.74 7.71
C CYS A 233 -22.32 -20.58 7.54
N PHE A 234 -22.30 -21.47 6.53
CA PHE A 234 -23.35 -22.48 6.29
C PHE A 234 -24.73 -21.87 6.03
N VAL A 235 -24.78 -20.76 5.31
CA VAL A 235 -26.04 -20.12 4.90
C VAL A 235 -26.72 -20.99 3.86
N GLY A 236 -27.99 -21.31 4.09
CA GLY A 236 -28.77 -22.16 3.16
C GLY A 236 -29.04 -21.46 1.82
N ALA A 237 -28.87 -22.22 0.74
CA ALA A 237 -29.14 -21.77 -0.62
C ALA A 237 -29.72 -22.88 -1.49
N TRP A 238 -30.51 -22.49 -2.47
CA TRP A 238 -31.00 -23.37 -3.49
C TRP A 238 -30.02 -23.47 -4.66
N LEU A 239 -29.40 -24.62 -4.84
CA LEU A 239 -28.49 -24.88 -5.96
C LEU A 239 -29.30 -25.43 -7.14
N ALA A 240 -29.12 -24.83 -8.31
CA ALA A 240 -29.72 -25.36 -9.54
C ALA A 240 -28.97 -26.61 -9.96
N LEU A 241 -29.72 -27.68 -10.23
CA LEU A 241 -29.17 -28.93 -10.80
C LEU A 241 -28.90 -28.72 -12.29
N PRO A 242 -27.73 -29.14 -12.79
CA PRO A 242 -27.48 -29.28 -14.22
C PRO A 242 -28.55 -30.12 -14.87
N GLU A 243 -28.84 -29.87 -16.12
CA GLU A 243 -29.91 -30.59 -16.81
C GLU A 243 -29.69 -32.12 -16.89
N ALA A 244 -28.44 -32.52 -17.01
CA ALA A 244 -28.02 -33.92 -17.02
C ALA A 244 -28.30 -34.70 -15.70
N ASP A 245 -28.29 -33.94 -14.57
CA ASP A 245 -28.46 -34.51 -13.23
C ASP A 245 -29.93 -34.48 -12.75
N ARG A 246 -30.83 -33.88 -13.52
CA ARG A 246 -32.26 -33.85 -13.19
C ARG A 246 -32.91 -35.17 -13.43
N THR A 247 -33.74 -35.59 -12.49
CA THR A 247 -34.54 -36.82 -12.63
C THR A 247 -35.51 -36.72 -13.82
N ARG A 248 -35.41 -37.68 -14.75
CA ARG A 248 -36.35 -37.88 -15.84
C ARG A 248 -36.93 -39.28 -15.72
N LEU A 249 -38.26 -39.34 -15.63
CA LEU A 249 -38.95 -40.61 -15.46
C LEU A 249 -38.72 -41.52 -16.66
N GLY A 250 -38.24 -42.74 -16.41
CA GLY A 250 -38.06 -43.78 -17.44
C GLY A 250 -36.77 -43.69 -18.25
N GLU A 251 -35.88 -42.69 -18.02
CA GLU A 251 -34.65 -42.57 -18.82
C GLU A 251 -33.48 -43.38 -18.25
N THR A 252 -33.06 -43.13 -17.02
CA THR A 252 -31.88 -43.83 -16.46
C THR A 252 -32.02 -44.14 -14.97
N PRO A 253 -31.49 -45.31 -14.50
CA PRO A 253 -31.40 -45.62 -13.07
C PRO A 253 -30.41 -44.70 -12.31
N GLN A 254 -29.52 -44.05 -13.04
CA GLN A 254 -28.48 -43.18 -12.44
C GLN A 254 -29.07 -41.92 -11.83
N THR A 255 -30.13 -41.34 -12.43
CA THR A 255 -30.81 -40.14 -11.96
C THR A 255 -32.25 -40.37 -11.52
N GLY A 256 -32.83 -41.60 -11.76
CA GLY A 256 -34.25 -41.91 -11.57
C GLY A 256 -34.55 -43.01 -10.56
N ALA A 257 -33.58 -43.55 -9.81
CA ALA A 257 -33.81 -44.61 -8.83
C ALA A 257 -34.44 -44.02 -7.56
N ILE A 258 -35.72 -44.35 -7.32
CA ILE A 258 -36.50 -43.91 -6.15
C ILE A 258 -35.80 -44.38 -4.86
N GLY A 259 -35.65 -43.47 -3.89
CA GLY A 259 -34.99 -43.72 -2.62
C GLY A 259 -33.45 -43.71 -2.65
N ARG A 260 -32.83 -43.58 -3.85
CA ARG A 260 -31.36 -43.54 -3.97
C ARG A 260 -30.83 -42.32 -4.71
N THR A 261 -31.29 -42.04 -5.93
CA THR A 261 -30.76 -41.00 -6.80
C THR A 261 -31.82 -40.04 -7.31
N ALA A 262 -33.10 -40.39 -7.20
CA ALA A 262 -34.19 -39.54 -7.68
C ALA A 262 -34.33 -38.28 -6.80
N LEU A 263 -34.21 -37.10 -7.42
CA LEU A 263 -34.42 -35.80 -6.79
C LEU A 263 -35.66 -35.15 -7.40
N VAL A 264 -36.58 -34.69 -6.57
CA VAL A 264 -37.79 -34.00 -7.02
C VAL A 264 -37.47 -32.53 -7.29
N GLY A 265 -37.61 -32.10 -8.56
CA GLY A 265 -37.40 -30.71 -8.97
C GLY A 265 -36.02 -30.45 -9.55
N GLY A 266 -35.80 -29.22 -9.96
CA GLY A 266 -34.54 -28.78 -10.60
C GLY A 266 -33.58 -28.06 -9.66
N ARG A 267 -33.82 -28.07 -8.32
CA ARG A 267 -32.99 -27.38 -7.32
C ARG A 267 -32.86 -28.23 -6.06
N VAL A 268 -31.68 -28.15 -5.41
CA VAL A 268 -31.39 -28.84 -4.16
C VAL A 268 -31.01 -27.81 -3.10
N TRP A 269 -31.57 -27.99 -1.90
CA TRP A 269 -31.20 -27.16 -0.78
C TRP A 269 -29.86 -27.59 -0.19
N SER A 270 -28.90 -26.67 -0.13
CA SER A 270 -27.56 -26.92 0.45
C SER A 270 -27.16 -25.82 1.37
N ARG A 271 -26.41 -26.16 2.43
CA ARG A 271 -25.77 -25.22 3.34
C ARG A 271 -24.25 -25.21 3.23
N GLN A 272 -23.67 -26.03 2.39
CA GLN A 272 -22.22 -26.22 2.30
C GLN A 272 -21.53 -25.20 1.40
N HIS A 273 -22.27 -24.56 0.50
CA HIS A 273 -21.71 -23.78 -0.60
C HIS A 273 -21.82 -22.27 -0.43
N LYS A 274 -22.43 -21.79 0.66
CA LYS A 274 -22.70 -20.36 0.85
C LYS A 274 -22.32 -19.86 2.23
N PHE A 275 -21.70 -18.70 2.26
CA PHE A 275 -21.52 -17.90 3.49
C PHE A 275 -22.08 -16.48 3.29
N ARG A 276 -22.24 -15.74 4.38
CA ARG A 276 -22.76 -14.38 4.38
C ARG A 276 -21.84 -13.46 5.12
N ILE A 277 -21.59 -12.30 4.56
CA ILE A 277 -20.85 -11.22 5.20
C ILE A 277 -21.86 -10.22 5.75
N VAL A 278 -21.87 -10.06 7.05
CA VAL A 278 -22.80 -9.15 7.74
C VAL A 278 -22.03 -7.92 8.16
N PHE A 279 -22.40 -6.78 7.62
CA PHE A 279 -21.89 -5.45 8.02
C PHE A 279 -22.87 -4.77 8.93
N GLY A 280 -22.43 -4.33 10.09
CA GLY A 280 -23.29 -3.50 10.92
C GLY A 280 -23.26 -3.78 12.40
N PRO A 281 -23.93 -2.91 13.16
CA PRO A 281 -24.83 -1.83 12.72
C PRO A 281 -24.14 -0.60 12.16
N LEU A 282 -24.55 -0.13 10.97
CA LEU A 282 -23.93 0.94 10.18
C LEU A 282 -24.64 2.29 10.34
N THR A 283 -23.91 3.37 10.11
CA THR A 283 -24.49 4.69 9.81
C THR A 283 -25.02 4.75 8.37
N LEU A 284 -25.85 5.74 8.04
CA LEU A 284 -26.38 5.90 6.68
C LEU A 284 -25.29 6.18 5.64
N ALA A 285 -24.22 6.89 6.01
CA ALA A 285 -23.09 7.17 5.13
C ALA A 285 -22.30 5.90 4.80
N GLU A 286 -21.94 5.09 5.81
CA GLU A 286 -21.29 3.80 5.65
C GLU A 286 -22.14 2.84 4.82
N TYR A 287 -23.44 2.77 5.11
CA TYR A 287 -24.38 1.95 4.37
C TYR A 287 -24.42 2.31 2.88
N ARG A 288 -24.49 3.60 2.54
CA ARG A 288 -24.49 4.07 1.13
C ARG A 288 -23.22 3.73 0.39
N ARG A 289 -22.05 3.77 1.06
CA ARG A 289 -20.76 3.39 0.44
C ARG A 289 -20.67 1.90 0.07
N LEU A 290 -21.40 1.05 0.82
CA LEU A 290 -21.46 -0.39 0.60
C LEU A 290 -22.59 -0.83 -0.36
N LEU A 291 -23.38 0.09 -0.90
CA LEU A 291 -24.37 -0.22 -1.93
C LEU A 291 -23.72 -0.44 -3.30
N PRO A 292 -24.35 -1.20 -4.20
CA PRO A 292 -23.90 -1.37 -5.58
C PRO A 292 -23.65 -0.02 -6.26
N GLY A 293 -22.47 0.10 -6.89
CA GLY A 293 -21.98 1.37 -7.45
C GLY A 293 -21.12 2.20 -6.50
N GLY A 294 -21.13 1.93 -5.19
CA GLY A 294 -20.25 2.56 -4.20
C GLY A 294 -18.80 2.08 -4.30
N GLN A 295 -17.86 2.94 -3.92
CA GLN A 295 -16.43 2.60 -3.96
C GLN A 295 -16.08 1.45 -3.02
N SER A 296 -16.69 1.40 -1.83
CA SER A 296 -16.45 0.35 -0.86
C SER A 296 -16.92 -1.02 -1.38
N PHE A 297 -18.05 -1.06 -2.07
CA PHE A 297 -18.56 -2.30 -2.68
C PHE A 297 -17.63 -2.84 -3.78
N ARG A 298 -17.07 -1.94 -4.60
CA ARG A 298 -16.10 -2.32 -5.65
C ARG A 298 -14.84 -2.95 -5.07
N ARG A 299 -14.39 -2.48 -3.90
CA ARG A 299 -13.20 -3.02 -3.19
C ARG A 299 -13.52 -4.30 -2.43
N LEU A 300 -14.75 -4.50 -1.98
CA LEU A 300 -15.17 -5.69 -1.24
C LEU A 300 -15.01 -6.97 -2.08
N ILE A 301 -15.43 -6.93 -3.33
CA ILE A 301 -15.40 -8.09 -4.23
C ILE A 301 -13.99 -8.67 -4.36
N PRO A 302 -12.95 -7.91 -4.75
CA PRO A 302 -11.61 -8.46 -4.87
C PRO A 302 -11.00 -8.86 -3.51
N ILE A 303 -11.36 -8.24 -2.40
CA ILE A 303 -10.88 -8.66 -1.07
C ILE A 303 -11.39 -10.07 -0.76
N VAL A 304 -12.69 -10.31 -0.96
CA VAL A 304 -13.28 -11.61 -0.70
C VAL A 304 -12.73 -12.66 -1.67
N ARG A 305 -12.64 -12.34 -2.96
CA ARG A 305 -12.12 -13.23 -3.99
C ARG A 305 -10.65 -13.61 -3.73
N ASN A 306 -9.81 -12.66 -3.37
CA ASN A 306 -8.39 -12.91 -3.06
C ASN A 306 -8.22 -13.78 -1.81
N TYR A 307 -9.13 -13.68 -0.83
CA TYR A 307 -9.04 -14.47 0.39
C TYR A 307 -9.74 -15.82 0.31
N ALA A 308 -11.02 -15.86 -0.06
CA ALA A 308 -11.83 -17.06 -0.09
C ALA A 308 -11.79 -17.82 -1.43
N GLY A 309 -11.36 -17.17 -2.52
CA GLY A 309 -11.43 -17.72 -3.87
C GLY A 309 -12.86 -17.67 -4.46
N ASP A 310 -13.04 -18.38 -5.56
CA ASP A 310 -14.32 -18.43 -6.30
C ASP A 310 -15.11 -19.74 -6.05
N THR A 311 -14.69 -20.56 -5.08
CA THR A 311 -15.31 -21.88 -4.83
C THR A 311 -16.62 -21.80 -4.07
N LEU A 312 -16.81 -20.75 -3.26
CA LEU A 312 -17.99 -20.55 -2.43
C LEU A 312 -18.81 -19.36 -2.93
N VAL A 313 -20.11 -19.53 -2.93
CA VAL A 313 -21.06 -18.43 -3.16
C VAL A 313 -21.19 -17.60 -1.88
N TRP A 314 -21.36 -16.31 -2.00
CA TRP A 314 -21.52 -15.44 -0.85
C TRP A 314 -22.48 -14.28 -1.13
N ASP A 315 -23.13 -13.82 -0.08
CA ASP A 315 -23.93 -12.62 -0.10
C ASP A 315 -23.52 -11.66 1.01
N VAL A 316 -23.99 -10.41 0.90
CA VAL A 316 -23.74 -9.35 1.87
C VAL A 316 -25.06 -8.95 2.50
N ASN A 317 -25.11 -8.94 3.82
CA ASN A 317 -26.20 -8.34 4.57
C ASN A 317 -25.74 -7.02 5.19
N LEU A 318 -26.44 -5.94 4.88
CA LEU A 318 -26.15 -4.61 5.43
C LEU A 318 -27.17 -4.28 6.52
N ILE A 319 -26.70 -4.07 7.74
CA ILE A 319 -27.53 -3.70 8.89
C ILE A 319 -27.41 -2.20 9.15
N LEU A 320 -28.48 -1.45 8.91
CA LEU A 320 -28.52 -0.01 9.17
C LEU A 320 -29.04 0.24 10.58
N LYS A 321 -28.34 1.11 11.34
CA LYS A 321 -28.79 1.55 12.67
C LYS A 321 -30.19 2.11 12.59
N ARG A 322 -31.07 1.72 13.51
CA ARG A 322 -32.47 2.20 13.56
C ARG A 322 -32.60 3.72 13.49
N ALA A 323 -31.77 4.42 14.23
CA ALA A 323 -31.81 5.89 14.29
C ALA A 323 -31.36 6.55 12.96
N ALA A 324 -30.64 5.80 12.08
CA ALA A 324 -30.12 6.28 10.82
C ALA A 324 -31.04 5.93 9.62
N VAL A 325 -32.14 5.22 9.83
CA VAL A 325 -33.08 4.88 8.75
C VAL A 325 -33.79 6.14 8.27
N PRO A 326 -33.62 6.56 7.00
CA PRO A 326 -34.23 7.77 6.48
C PRO A 326 -35.71 7.55 6.18
N PRO A 327 -36.58 8.57 6.37
CA PRO A 327 -37.94 8.51 5.88
C PRO A 327 -37.95 8.52 4.35
N THR A 328 -38.87 7.78 3.75
CA THR A 328 -39.08 7.78 2.31
C THR A 328 -39.85 9.02 1.86
N VAL A 329 -39.24 9.80 0.95
CA VAL A 329 -39.89 10.95 0.33
C VAL A 329 -39.88 10.77 -1.18
N LEU A 330 -41.07 10.59 -1.77
CA LEU A 330 -41.25 10.40 -3.21
C LEU A 330 -40.64 11.58 -4.00
N GLY A 331 -39.80 11.24 -4.99
CA GLY A 331 -39.16 12.23 -5.85
C GLY A 331 -37.94 12.97 -5.23
N ARG A 332 -37.62 12.74 -3.97
CA ARG A 332 -36.49 13.44 -3.29
C ARG A 332 -35.46 12.54 -2.63
N GLN A 333 -35.87 11.44 -1.99
CA GLN A 333 -34.97 10.58 -1.24
C GLN A 333 -35.34 9.11 -1.39
N GLY A 334 -34.32 8.27 -1.58
CA GLY A 334 -34.42 6.82 -1.56
C GLY A 334 -34.21 6.16 -2.90
N ASN A 335 -33.36 5.13 -2.93
CA ASN A 335 -33.22 4.20 -4.04
C ASN A 335 -34.12 2.99 -3.75
N MET A 336 -35.06 2.72 -4.66
CA MET A 336 -36.02 1.63 -4.51
C MET A 336 -35.29 0.30 -4.33
N GLY A 337 -35.69 -0.48 -3.32
CA GLY A 337 -35.05 -1.76 -2.98
C GLY A 337 -33.79 -1.66 -2.11
N TRP A 338 -33.17 -0.49 -1.95
CA TRP A 338 -31.91 -0.32 -1.20
C TRP A 338 -32.03 0.60 0.01
N THR A 339 -32.59 1.81 -0.18
CA THR A 339 -32.67 2.83 0.88
C THR A 339 -34.10 3.34 1.09
N THR A 340 -35.09 2.56 0.70
CA THR A 340 -36.51 2.94 0.78
C THR A 340 -37.23 2.03 1.78
N TRP A 341 -37.80 2.64 2.84
CA TRP A 341 -38.63 1.97 3.82
C TRP A 341 -40.00 2.65 3.86
N LEU A 342 -41.06 1.91 3.53
CA LEU A 342 -42.42 2.41 3.53
C LEU A 342 -42.97 2.49 4.95
N GLY A 343 -43.62 3.60 5.28
CA GLY A 343 -44.32 3.84 6.55
C GLY A 343 -43.40 4.14 7.73
N SER A 344 -43.98 4.30 8.91
CA SER A 344 -43.24 4.36 10.16
C SER A 344 -42.83 2.97 10.57
N ARG A 345 -41.54 2.78 10.88
CA ARG A 345 -41.02 1.50 11.36
C ARG A 345 -41.19 1.41 12.88
N PRO A 346 -42.26 0.74 13.39
CA PRO A 346 -42.53 0.71 14.81
C PRO A 346 -41.58 -0.21 15.61
N GLY A 347 -40.72 -0.99 14.91
CA GLY A 347 -39.83 -1.92 15.54
C GLY A 347 -38.67 -1.27 16.32
N ARG A 348 -38.20 -1.98 17.36
CA ARG A 348 -37.05 -1.58 18.17
C ARG A 348 -35.69 -2.03 17.60
N THR A 349 -35.65 -2.75 16.47
CA THR A 349 -34.48 -3.39 15.90
C THR A 349 -33.89 -2.59 14.73
N ASP A 350 -32.62 -2.76 14.49
CA ASP A 350 -31.89 -2.23 13.33
C ASP A 350 -32.45 -2.80 12.02
N ALA A 351 -32.23 -2.10 10.89
CA ALA A 351 -32.71 -2.55 9.60
C ALA A 351 -31.73 -3.56 8.97
N ALA A 352 -32.05 -4.85 9.05
CA ALA A 352 -31.25 -5.96 8.56
C ALA A 352 -31.87 -6.68 7.33
N ASN A 353 -32.72 -5.99 6.59
CA ASN A 353 -33.54 -6.59 5.52
C ASN A 353 -32.91 -6.54 4.13
N LEU A 354 -31.74 -5.91 3.97
CA LEU A 354 -31.06 -5.83 2.68
C LEU A 354 -30.03 -6.95 2.53
N PHE A 355 -30.22 -7.76 1.49
CA PHE A 355 -29.27 -8.78 1.07
C PHE A 355 -28.82 -8.48 -0.35
N LEU A 356 -27.51 -8.42 -0.57
CA LEU A 356 -26.90 -8.17 -1.87
C LEU A 356 -26.13 -9.41 -2.31
N ASP A 357 -26.45 -9.95 -3.46
CA ASP A 357 -25.71 -11.03 -4.07
C ASP A 357 -24.53 -10.44 -4.84
N ALA A 358 -23.36 -10.46 -4.22
CA ALA A 358 -22.14 -9.91 -4.80
C ALA A 358 -21.38 -10.91 -5.66
N SER A 359 -21.78 -12.19 -5.64
CA SER A 359 -21.19 -13.25 -6.46
C SER A 359 -21.82 -13.34 -7.86
N ALA A 360 -22.97 -12.68 -8.08
CA ALA A 360 -23.65 -12.73 -9.36
C ALA A 360 -22.84 -12.00 -10.45
N ASP A 361 -22.56 -12.72 -11.55
CA ASP A 361 -21.88 -12.16 -12.73
C ASP A 361 -22.52 -10.86 -13.28
N SER A 362 -23.79 -10.64 -13.01
CA SER A 362 -24.52 -9.43 -13.37
C SER A 362 -23.97 -8.17 -12.71
N PHE A 363 -23.49 -8.28 -11.46
CA PHE A 363 -22.86 -7.15 -10.75
C PHE A 363 -21.43 -6.90 -11.22
N ALA A 364 -20.67 -7.95 -11.48
CA ALA A 364 -19.33 -7.84 -12.05
C ALA A 364 -19.37 -7.11 -13.41
N ARG A 365 -20.31 -7.48 -14.27
CA ARG A 365 -20.51 -6.83 -15.58
C ARG A 365 -21.00 -5.38 -15.49
N ALA A 366 -21.83 -5.04 -14.50
CA ALA A 366 -22.27 -3.66 -14.28
C ALA A 366 -21.13 -2.74 -13.79
N ILE A 367 -20.15 -3.30 -13.07
CA ILE A 367 -18.96 -2.58 -12.62
C ILE A 367 -18.00 -2.38 -13.79
N ASP A 368 -17.76 -3.40 -14.62
CA ASP A 368 -16.88 -3.31 -15.79
C ASP A 368 -17.44 -2.34 -16.85
N ALA A 369 -18.76 -2.27 -17.02
CA ALA A 369 -19.41 -1.33 -17.94
C ALA A 369 -19.32 0.15 -17.50
N THR A 370 -18.94 0.41 -16.24
CA THR A 370 -18.81 1.78 -15.69
C THR A 370 -17.36 2.23 -15.60
N LEU A 371 -16.38 1.38 -15.89
CA LEU A 371 -14.99 1.79 -16.03
C LEU A 371 -14.80 2.53 -17.36
N PRO A 372 -14.23 3.75 -17.38
CA PRO A 372 -13.81 4.36 -18.64
C PRO A 372 -12.79 3.40 -19.26
N GLN A 373 -13.09 2.91 -20.47
CA GLN A 373 -12.12 2.18 -21.26
C GLN A 373 -10.97 3.12 -21.53
N THR A 374 -9.86 2.91 -20.83
CA THR A 374 -8.59 3.53 -21.20
C THR A 374 -8.25 2.94 -22.55
N GLU A 375 -8.49 3.70 -23.61
CA GLU A 375 -8.07 3.37 -24.96
C GLU A 375 -6.59 3.03 -24.93
N ALA A 376 -6.30 1.76 -25.16
CA ALA A 376 -4.99 1.29 -25.54
C ALA A 376 -4.72 1.83 -26.94
N THR A 377 -4.19 3.05 -27.02
CA THR A 377 -3.56 3.52 -28.25
C THR A 377 -2.15 2.93 -28.29
N ALA A 378 -1.93 2.21 -29.38
CA ALA A 378 -0.72 1.52 -29.81
C ALA A 378 0.56 2.40 -29.78
#